data_bbc901409c5634f5d2d7be8150a17724
#
_entry.id   bbc901409c5634f5d2d7be8150a17724
#
_cell.length_a   1.000
_cell.length_b   1.000
_cell.length_c   1.000
_cell.angle_alpha   90.00
_cell.angle_beta   90.00
_cell.angle_gamma   90.00
#
_symmetry.space_group_name_H-M   'P 1'
#
loop_
_entity.id
_entity.type
_entity.pdbx_description
1 polymer ?
#
loop_
_entity_poly.entity_id
_entity_poly.type
_entity_poly.pdbx_seq_one_letter_code
_entity_poly.pdbx_strand_id
1 'polypeptide(L)'
;MKKYEYPELGEVLYKERLENGLTVAVVPRPGFSKKLAYFVTDYGSIHTDFTLDGREIHAPAGIAHFLEHKMFDLPGGRDVSAELAALGAGTNAFTSYDMTAYYISCTENFEESLRLLIEFVSTPYFTEESVQKEMGIIDQEIGMNEDAPDSRVFENLVSSLYREHLIRVPILGTSRTIREITPQMLRDCHRAFYTPGNMILCVVGDVDPDRVAEIAAEMLGSEARSVGRKLRPWQEPMDSSGEDPTMAMEVAMPTFQLGFKCEPSQTGADAIRQEVIGDLAAEALFGESSELYLKLYEEGLIDSSFGGGFETVDGMAMLLCSGDSYDAGTIREAILSQAAKIVREGLDEADFLRMKRSALGRRIRDLDSFDSTCFRICAYHFSDFDYFRFPSVYQEVQSGEIQEFLGRVVQQNRCALSIVNPIQEESEHVY
;
A
#
# COMPACT_ATOMS: atom_id res chain seq x y z
N MET A 1 23.52 15.67 7.89
CA MET A 1 22.90 14.34 7.80
C MET A 1 23.94 13.21 7.77
N LYS A 2 23.59 12.00 8.23
CA LYS A 2 24.49 10.82 8.16
C LYS A 2 24.37 10.15 6.79
N LYS A 3 25.54 9.90 6.15
CA LYS A 3 25.64 9.25 4.84
C LYS A 3 25.73 7.73 5.01
N TYR A 4 24.95 6.99 4.20
CA TYR A 4 25.01 5.55 4.04
C TYR A 4 25.28 5.21 2.57
N GLU A 5 26.20 4.30 2.31
CA GLU A 5 26.59 3.90 0.96
C GLU A 5 26.24 2.43 0.72
N TYR A 6 25.70 2.14 -0.45
CA TYR A 6 25.26 0.81 -0.90
C TYR A 6 25.96 0.50 -2.24
N PRO A 7 27.24 0.12 -2.22
CA PRO A 7 28.05 -0.02 -3.43
C PRO A 7 27.49 -1.04 -4.44
N GLU A 8 26.83 -2.09 -3.94
CA GLU A 8 26.22 -3.14 -4.76
C GLU A 8 25.02 -2.65 -5.60
N LEU A 9 24.39 -1.56 -5.15
CA LEU A 9 23.28 -0.88 -5.86
C LEU A 9 23.74 0.41 -6.56
N GLY A 10 24.92 0.92 -6.25
CA GLY A 10 25.35 2.25 -6.65
C GLY A 10 24.59 3.38 -5.97
N GLU A 11 23.91 3.10 -4.84
CA GLU A 11 23.02 4.01 -4.14
C GLU A 11 23.71 4.69 -2.94
N VAL A 12 23.23 5.91 -2.66
CA VAL A 12 23.62 6.70 -1.47
C VAL A 12 22.35 7.23 -0.81
N LEU A 13 22.22 7.03 0.49
CA LEU A 13 21.14 7.56 1.31
C LEU A 13 21.74 8.48 2.38
N TYR A 14 21.22 9.70 2.47
CA TYR A 14 21.44 10.55 3.65
C TYR A 14 20.21 10.46 4.54
N LYS A 15 20.42 10.17 5.83
CA LYS A 15 19.33 10.02 6.80
C LYS A 15 19.66 10.75 8.10
N GLU A 16 18.67 11.42 8.66
CA GLU A 16 18.77 12.08 9.96
C GLU A 16 17.43 12.00 10.68
N ARG A 17 17.49 11.87 12.00
CA ARG A 17 16.34 12.06 12.86
C ARG A 17 16.49 13.41 13.57
N LEU A 18 15.57 14.33 13.27
CA LEU A 18 15.55 15.67 13.86
C LEU A 18 15.17 15.61 15.33
N GLU A 19 15.43 16.70 16.07
CA GLU A 19 15.10 16.83 17.51
C GLU A 19 13.60 16.62 17.82
N ASN A 20 12.72 17.03 16.92
CA ASN A 20 11.27 16.83 17.02
C ASN A 20 10.83 15.40 16.71
N GLY A 21 11.75 14.51 16.31
CA GLY A 21 11.49 13.12 16.02
C GLY A 21 11.22 12.79 14.54
N LEU A 22 11.12 13.80 13.65
CA LEU A 22 10.98 13.55 12.19
C LEU A 22 12.20 12.83 11.65
N THR A 23 11.96 11.80 10.85
CA THR A 23 13.02 11.21 10.01
C THR A 23 13.06 11.93 8.68
N VAL A 24 14.22 12.42 8.29
CA VAL A 24 14.51 12.97 6.95
C VAL A 24 15.42 12.01 6.22
N ALA A 25 15.03 11.60 5.01
CA ALA A 25 15.77 10.70 4.12
C ALA A 25 15.95 11.37 2.76
N VAL A 26 17.18 11.40 2.24
CA VAL A 26 17.48 12.01 0.94
C VAL A 26 18.33 11.06 0.10
N VAL A 27 17.86 10.78 -1.11
CA VAL A 27 18.60 10.01 -2.12
C VAL A 27 19.03 10.97 -3.23
N PRO A 28 20.29 11.42 -3.26
CA PRO A 28 20.76 12.33 -4.27
C PRO A 28 20.75 11.70 -5.66
N ARG A 29 20.31 12.48 -6.65
CA ARG A 29 20.35 12.14 -8.08
C ARG A 29 21.04 13.26 -8.86
N PRO A 30 22.39 13.39 -8.79
CA PRO A 30 23.10 14.49 -9.41
C PRO A 30 22.84 14.60 -10.91
N GLY A 31 22.54 15.80 -11.39
CA GLY A 31 22.28 16.09 -12.80
C GLY A 31 20.86 15.80 -13.28
N PHE A 32 19.97 15.27 -12.44
CA PHE A 32 18.56 15.11 -12.78
C PHE A 32 17.80 16.43 -12.50
N SER A 33 17.02 16.89 -13.47
CA SER A 33 16.17 18.09 -13.28
C SER A 33 14.99 17.81 -12.35
N LYS A 34 14.37 16.60 -12.46
CA LYS A 34 13.24 16.20 -11.60
C LYS A 34 13.69 16.09 -10.14
N LYS A 35 12.87 16.64 -9.26
CA LYS A 35 12.96 16.47 -7.81
C LYS A 35 11.61 16.00 -7.29
N LEU A 36 11.62 15.08 -6.36
CA LEU A 36 10.43 14.48 -5.76
C LEU A 36 10.57 14.51 -4.24
N ALA A 37 9.53 14.94 -3.55
CA ALA A 37 9.47 14.88 -2.08
C ALA A 37 8.18 14.22 -1.64
N TYR A 38 8.29 13.20 -0.78
CA TYR A 38 7.20 12.52 -0.09
C TYR A 38 7.22 12.90 1.38
N PHE A 39 6.08 13.33 1.91
CA PHE A 39 5.89 13.55 3.33
C PHE A 39 4.78 12.61 3.81
N VAL A 40 5.15 11.59 4.58
CA VAL A 40 4.33 10.42 4.86
C VAL A 40 4.13 10.25 6.35
N THR A 41 2.89 9.94 6.73
CA THR A 41 2.53 9.58 8.11
C THR A 41 2.22 8.09 8.21
N ASP A 42 2.64 7.44 9.30
CA ASP A 42 2.27 6.07 9.68
C ASP A 42 0.84 6.04 10.24
N TYR A 43 -0.11 6.37 9.36
CA TYR A 43 -1.55 6.42 9.63
C TYR A 43 -2.34 6.19 8.35
N GLY A 44 -3.17 5.16 8.32
CA GLY A 44 -4.01 4.80 7.19
C GLY A 44 -5.39 4.33 7.65
N SER A 45 -6.18 3.81 6.73
CA SER A 45 -7.61 3.53 6.91
C SER A 45 -7.92 2.49 7.99
N ILE A 46 -6.99 1.60 8.33
CA ILE A 46 -7.18 0.60 9.40
C ILE A 46 -6.95 1.15 10.81
N HIS A 47 -6.47 2.37 10.96
CA HIS A 47 -6.14 2.97 12.25
C HIS A 47 -7.31 3.80 12.82
N THR A 48 -8.50 3.19 12.90
CA THR A 48 -9.71 3.84 13.42
C THR A 48 -9.74 3.91 14.95
N ASP A 49 -9.07 2.98 15.63
CA ASP A 49 -9.03 2.88 17.07
C ASP A 49 -7.66 3.24 17.62
N PHE A 50 -7.60 4.24 18.50
CA PHE A 50 -6.33 4.70 19.06
C PHE A 50 -6.51 5.42 20.41
N THR A 51 -5.40 5.64 21.14
CA THR A 51 -5.40 6.47 22.34
C THR A 51 -4.67 7.78 22.06
N LEU A 52 -5.24 8.88 22.53
CA LEU A 52 -4.65 10.22 22.53
C LEU A 52 -4.82 10.85 23.92
N ASP A 53 -3.72 11.28 24.55
CA ASP A 53 -3.71 11.87 25.88
C ASP A 53 -4.45 11.01 26.94
N GLY A 54 -4.28 9.69 26.86
CA GLY A 54 -4.90 8.72 27.76
C GLY A 54 -6.39 8.46 27.52
N ARG A 55 -6.99 9.02 26.49
CA ARG A 55 -8.38 8.76 26.06
C ARG A 55 -8.39 7.82 24.87
N GLU A 56 -9.29 6.84 24.88
CA GLU A 56 -9.59 6.02 23.72
C GLU A 56 -10.48 6.79 22.74
N ILE A 57 -10.15 6.71 21.47
CA ILE A 57 -10.87 7.33 20.37
C ILE A 57 -11.22 6.22 19.38
N HIS A 58 -12.47 6.20 18.96
CA HIS A 58 -13.01 5.33 17.93
C HIS A 58 -13.50 6.21 16.79
N ALA A 59 -12.74 6.24 15.70
CA ALA A 59 -13.06 7.05 14.55
C ALA A 59 -13.84 6.22 13.50
N PRO A 60 -14.77 6.82 12.75
CA PRO A 60 -15.49 6.12 11.70
C PRO A 60 -14.56 5.73 10.54
N ALA A 61 -14.90 4.63 9.85
CA ALA A 61 -14.19 4.21 8.65
C ALA A 61 -14.24 5.32 7.58
N GLY A 62 -13.14 5.47 6.84
CA GLY A 62 -12.98 6.52 5.83
C GLY A 62 -12.33 7.80 6.37
N ILE A 63 -12.14 7.94 7.70
CA ILE A 63 -11.62 9.18 8.29
C ILE A 63 -10.20 9.52 7.85
N ALA A 64 -9.34 8.52 7.60
CA ALA A 64 -7.96 8.75 7.14
C ALA A 64 -7.95 9.35 5.73
N HIS A 65 -8.75 8.80 4.82
CA HIS A 65 -8.92 9.32 3.47
C HIS A 65 -9.61 10.70 3.47
N PHE A 66 -10.63 10.88 4.30
CA PHE A 66 -11.28 12.18 4.48
C PHE A 66 -10.29 13.23 4.97
N LEU A 67 -9.41 12.87 5.92
CA LEU A 67 -8.37 13.76 6.42
C LEU A 67 -7.36 14.11 5.33
N GLU A 68 -6.99 13.16 4.47
CA GLU A 68 -6.10 13.40 3.32
C GLU A 68 -6.64 14.53 2.46
N HIS A 69 -7.90 14.47 2.02
CA HIS A 69 -8.55 15.53 1.24
C HIS A 69 -8.52 16.87 1.97
N LYS A 70 -8.83 16.87 3.26
CA LYS A 70 -8.92 18.10 4.04
C LYS A 70 -7.58 18.79 4.32
N MET A 71 -6.46 18.09 4.16
CA MET A 71 -5.14 18.73 4.32
C MET A 71 -4.80 19.73 3.22
N PHE A 72 -5.45 19.67 2.06
CA PHE A 72 -5.27 20.66 0.98
C PHE A 72 -5.96 22.00 1.25
N ASP A 73 -6.81 22.09 2.27
CA ASP A 73 -7.44 23.33 2.69
C ASP A 73 -6.56 24.09 3.68
N LEU A 74 -6.19 25.31 3.36
CA LEU A 74 -5.46 26.20 4.25
C LEU A 74 -6.31 27.40 4.72
N PRO A 75 -5.97 28.01 5.89
CA PRO A 75 -6.64 29.22 6.36
C PRO A 75 -6.66 30.33 5.30
N GLY A 76 -7.78 31.09 5.28
CA GLY A 76 -7.93 32.22 4.35
C GLY A 76 -8.37 31.83 2.94
N GLY A 77 -8.78 30.58 2.71
CA GLY A 77 -9.25 30.11 1.39
C GLY A 77 -8.11 29.92 0.39
N ARG A 78 -6.89 29.68 0.88
CA ARG A 78 -5.75 29.35 0.04
C ARG A 78 -5.95 27.97 -0.59
N ASP A 79 -5.62 27.88 -1.89
CA ASP A 79 -5.64 26.64 -2.67
C ASP A 79 -4.20 26.15 -2.87
N VAL A 80 -3.83 25.12 -2.13
CA VAL A 80 -2.48 24.51 -2.16
C VAL A 80 -2.09 24.05 -3.57
N SER A 81 -3.04 23.42 -4.29
CA SER A 81 -2.78 22.89 -5.63
C SER A 81 -2.49 24.01 -6.62
N ALA A 82 -3.23 25.13 -6.54
CA ALA A 82 -3.00 26.30 -7.37
C ALA A 82 -1.66 27.00 -7.01
N GLU A 83 -1.31 27.09 -5.72
CA GLU A 83 -0.05 27.67 -5.27
C GLU A 83 1.15 26.83 -5.75
N LEU A 84 1.10 25.49 -5.62
CA LEU A 84 2.14 24.59 -6.12
C LEU A 84 2.25 24.65 -7.66
N ALA A 85 1.12 24.68 -8.37
CA ALA A 85 1.12 24.84 -9.82
C ALA A 85 1.77 26.14 -10.27
N ALA A 86 1.58 27.25 -9.53
CA ALA A 86 2.24 28.52 -9.78
C ALA A 86 3.77 28.46 -9.59
N LEU A 87 4.27 27.56 -8.75
CA LEU A 87 5.70 27.27 -8.60
C LEU A 87 6.25 26.30 -9.65
N GLY A 88 5.38 25.74 -10.52
CA GLY A 88 5.74 24.72 -11.51
C GLY A 88 5.84 23.33 -10.90
N ALA A 89 5.23 23.09 -9.72
CA ALA A 89 5.19 21.81 -9.05
C ALA A 89 3.83 21.13 -9.23
N GLY A 90 3.86 19.84 -9.55
CA GLY A 90 2.71 18.96 -9.40
C GLY A 90 2.62 18.42 -7.96
N THR A 91 1.40 18.19 -7.47
CA THR A 91 1.15 17.59 -6.16
C THR A 91 0.10 16.50 -6.25
N ASN A 92 0.20 15.52 -5.37
CA ASN A 92 -0.84 14.53 -5.17
C ASN A 92 -0.73 13.96 -3.75
N ALA A 93 -1.71 13.14 -3.37
CA ALA A 93 -1.72 12.41 -2.12
C ALA A 93 -2.38 11.05 -2.33
N PHE A 94 -2.18 10.13 -1.39
CA PHE A 94 -2.95 8.90 -1.31
C PHE A 94 -3.02 8.40 0.13
N THR A 95 -4.12 7.73 0.43
CA THR A 95 -4.30 6.97 1.66
C THR A 95 -4.30 5.48 1.33
N SER A 96 -3.42 4.72 1.99
CA SER A 96 -3.46 3.27 1.99
C SER A 96 -4.09 2.73 3.28
N TYR A 97 -4.01 1.42 3.49
CA TYR A 97 -4.50 0.81 4.71
C TYR A 97 -3.70 1.22 5.95
N ASP A 98 -2.40 1.44 5.83
CA ASP A 98 -1.48 1.67 6.96
C ASP A 98 -0.76 3.02 6.94
N MET A 99 -0.74 3.74 5.82
CA MET A 99 -0.09 5.05 5.71
C MET A 99 -0.87 6.03 4.84
N THR A 100 -0.59 7.33 5.03
CA THR A 100 -1.04 8.42 4.15
C THR A 100 0.16 9.22 3.69
N ALA A 101 0.26 9.46 2.40
CA ALA A 101 1.37 10.16 1.77
C ALA A 101 0.90 11.41 1.02
N TYR A 102 1.67 12.48 1.14
CA TYR A 102 1.56 13.72 0.38
C TYR A 102 2.85 13.93 -0.37
N TYR A 103 2.80 14.30 -1.64
CA TYR A 103 4.02 14.45 -2.41
C TYR A 103 3.95 15.56 -3.46
N ILE A 104 5.13 16.09 -3.77
CA ILE A 104 5.34 17.09 -4.80
C ILE A 104 6.41 16.61 -5.79
N SER A 105 6.23 16.97 -7.05
CA SER A 105 7.22 16.76 -8.12
C SER A 105 7.45 18.05 -8.86
N CYS A 106 8.70 18.49 -9.00
CA CYS A 106 9.06 19.73 -9.70
C CYS A 106 10.44 19.62 -10.37
N THR A 107 10.75 20.56 -11.22
CA THR A 107 12.09 20.76 -11.81
C THR A 107 12.76 22.03 -11.27
N GLU A 108 11.98 23.02 -10.91
CA GLU A 108 12.40 24.33 -10.39
C GLU A 108 11.65 24.64 -9.08
N ASN A 109 12.07 25.69 -8.36
CA ASN A 109 11.43 26.18 -7.13
C ASN A 109 11.19 25.07 -6.08
N PHE A 110 12.16 24.17 -5.95
CA PHE A 110 12.03 23.00 -5.07
C PHE A 110 11.90 23.39 -3.61
N GLU A 111 12.72 24.34 -3.10
CA GLU A 111 12.69 24.73 -1.70
C GLU A 111 11.35 25.37 -1.32
N GLU A 112 10.81 26.24 -2.17
CA GLU A 112 9.51 26.88 -1.98
C GLU A 112 8.38 25.83 -2.00
N SER A 113 8.44 24.89 -2.94
CA SER A 113 7.48 23.80 -3.05
C SER A 113 7.55 22.84 -1.85
N LEU A 114 8.77 22.53 -1.36
CA LEU A 114 8.98 21.72 -0.16
C LEU A 114 8.44 22.40 1.09
N ARG A 115 8.65 23.72 1.24
CA ARG A 115 8.08 24.49 2.35
C ARG A 115 6.56 24.44 2.34
N LEU A 116 5.95 24.59 1.17
CA LEU A 116 4.49 24.52 1.04
C LEU A 116 3.97 23.10 1.32
N LEU A 117 4.68 22.03 0.89
CA LEU A 117 4.34 20.65 1.26
C LEU A 117 4.32 20.47 2.78
N ILE A 118 5.37 20.91 3.46
CA ILE A 118 5.46 20.79 4.92
C ILE A 118 4.39 21.64 5.61
N GLU A 119 4.14 22.88 5.12
CA GLU A 119 3.13 23.77 5.66
C GLU A 119 1.75 23.14 5.64
N PHE A 120 1.27 22.70 4.46
CA PHE A 120 -0.11 22.25 4.37
C PHE A 120 -0.34 20.91 5.09
N VAL A 121 0.61 19.98 5.07
CA VAL A 121 0.50 18.71 5.81
C VAL A 121 0.54 18.92 7.33
N SER A 122 1.15 20.00 7.81
CA SER A 122 1.29 20.28 9.24
C SER A 122 0.25 21.27 9.79
N THR A 123 -0.60 21.86 8.95
CA THR A 123 -1.55 22.90 9.32
C THR A 123 -2.99 22.40 9.28
N PRO A 124 -3.55 21.90 10.38
CA PRO A 124 -4.94 21.43 10.41
C PRO A 124 -5.92 22.61 10.30
N TYR A 125 -6.71 22.65 9.26
CA TYR A 125 -7.76 23.65 9.06
C TYR A 125 -9.08 22.99 8.64
N PHE A 126 -9.95 22.72 9.65
CA PHE A 126 -11.20 22.01 9.44
C PHE A 126 -12.35 22.84 10.01
N THR A 127 -13.22 23.37 9.13
CA THR A 127 -14.46 24.07 9.49
C THR A 127 -15.66 23.16 9.22
N GLU A 128 -16.78 23.38 9.90
CA GLU A 128 -18.03 22.64 9.65
C GLU A 128 -18.45 22.73 8.17
N GLU A 129 -18.36 23.93 7.59
CA GLU A 129 -18.73 24.19 6.20
C GLU A 129 -17.84 23.40 5.23
N SER A 130 -16.51 23.42 5.42
CA SER A 130 -15.57 22.75 4.53
C SER A 130 -15.66 21.22 4.66
N VAL A 131 -15.90 20.69 5.86
CA VAL A 131 -16.13 19.27 6.08
C VAL A 131 -17.44 18.81 5.42
N GLN A 132 -18.52 19.58 5.56
CA GLN A 132 -19.79 19.26 4.92
C GLN A 132 -19.71 19.27 3.38
N LYS A 133 -18.94 20.21 2.81
CA LYS A 133 -18.69 20.25 1.37
C LYS A 133 -17.91 19.02 0.88
N GLU A 134 -16.84 18.68 1.59
CA GLU A 134 -15.98 17.55 1.24
C GLU A 134 -16.71 16.21 1.33
N MET A 135 -17.60 16.07 2.31
CA MET A 135 -18.45 14.88 2.46
C MET A 135 -19.23 14.56 1.17
N GLY A 136 -19.73 15.58 0.45
CA GLY A 136 -20.42 15.39 -0.82
C GLY A 136 -19.48 14.93 -1.95
N ILE A 137 -18.22 15.38 -1.94
CA ILE A 137 -17.21 14.99 -2.93
C ILE A 137 -16.81 13.53 -2.71
N ILE A 138 -16.50 13.16 -1.48
CA ILE A 138 -16.11 11.79 -1.12
C ILE A 138 -17.28 10.81 -1.30
N ASP A 139 -18.52 11.23 -1.05
CA ASP A 139 -19.71 10.38 -1.30
C ASP A 139 -19.83 10.01 -2.79
N GLN A 140 -19.50 10.95 -3.70
CA GLN A 140 -19.43 10.66 -5.14
C GLN A 140 -18.27 9.71 -5.48
N GLU A 141 -17.11 9.89 -4.86
CA GLU A 141 -15.96 9.01 -5.06
C GLU A 141 -16.24 7.58 -4.57
N ILE A 142 -16.91 7.43 -3.43
CA ILE A 142 -17.40 6.13 -2.95
C ILE A 142 -18.30 5.48 -4.02
N GLY A 143 -19.24 6.21 -4.58
CA GLY A 143 -20.08 5.70 -5.67
C GLY A 143 -19.27 5.23 -6.89
N MET A 144 -18.28 6.02 -7.31
CA MET A 144 -17.38 5.62 -8.40
C MET A 144 -16.58 4.35 -8.08
N ASN A 145 -16.13 4.20 -6.84
CA ASN A 145 -15.40 3.00 -6.39
C ASN A 145 -16.33 1.78 -6.32
N GLU A 146 -17.58 1.96 -5.89
CA GLU A 146 -18.59 0.90 -5.87
C GLU A 146 -18.97 0.42 -7.29
N ASP A 147 -18.85 1.28 -8.30
CA ASP A 147 -19.08 0.97 -9.71
C ASP A 147 -17.84 0.39 -10.42
N ALA A 148 -16.67 0.33 -9.75
CA ALA A 148 -15.43 -0.20 -10.31
C ALA A 148 -15.29 -1.71 -10.06
N PRO A 149 -15.31 -2.58 -11.10
CA PRO A 149 -15.23 -4.03 -10.93
C PRO A 149 -13.97 -4.51 -10.18
N ASP A 150 -12.82 -3.92 -10.47
CA ASP A 150 -11.54 -4.27 -9.82
C ASP A 150 -11.56 -3.97 -8.31
N SER A 151 -12.17 -2.85 -7.92
CA SER A 151 -12.36 -2.51 -6.50
C SER A 151 -13.29 -3.50 -5.82
N ARG A 152 -14.42 -3.83 -6.45
CA ARG A 152 -15.43 -4.73 -5.89
C ARG A 152 -14.92 -6.15 -5.74
N VAL A 153 -14.20 -6.69 -6.74
CA VAL A 153 -13.66 -8.04 -6.65
C VAL A 153 -12.64 -8.16 -5.52
N PHE A 154 -11.81 -7.11 -5.31
CA PHE A 154 -10.84 -7.07 -4.21
C PHE A 154 -11.51 -6.92 -2.83
N GLU A 155 -12.44 -5.96 -2.66
CA GLU A 155 -13.16 -5.74 -1.40
C GLU A 155 -13.93 -6.97 -0.96
N ASN A 156 -14.59 -7.65 -1.90
CA ASN A 156 -15.28 -8.92 -1.65
C ASN A 156 -14.30 -10.01 -1.22
N LEU A 157 -13.13 -10.12 -1.89
CA LEU A 157 -12.09 -11.07 -1.54
C LEU A 157 -11.61 -10.86 -0.09
N VAL A 158 -11.18 -9.65 0.25
CA VAL A 158 -10.62 -9.37 1.59
C VAL A 158 -11.69 -9.49 2.68
N SER A 159 -12.96 -9.20 2.37
CA SER A 159 -14.08 -9.40 3.28
C SER A 159 -14.34 -10.88 3.58
N SER A 160 -14.05 -11.76 2.64
CA SER A 160 -14.16 -13.22 2.82
C SER A 160 -12.91 -13.84 3.44
N LEU A 161 -11.75 -13.32 3.15
CA LEU A 161 -10.49 -13.77 3.75
C LEU A 161 -10.39 -13.38 5.22
N TYR A 162 -10.75 -12.14 5.57
CA TYR A 162 -10.55 -11.58 6.92
C TYR A 162 -11.88 -11.39 7.63
N ARG A 163 -11.95 -11.79 8.92
CA ARG A 163 -13.16 -11.69 9.74
C ARG A 163 -13.14 -10.48 10.66
N GLU A 164 -11.98 -10.15 11.21
CA GLU A 164 -11.81 -9.12 12.22
C GLU A 164 -10.91 -7.97 11.75
N HIS A 165 -9.92 -8.25 10.89
CA HIS A 165 -8.96 -7.25 10.44
C HIS A 165 -9.63 -6.17 9.57
N LEU A 166 -9.27 -4.91 9.81
CA LEU A 166 -9.92 -3.75 9.16
C LEU A 166 -9.59 -3.59 7.67
N ILE A 167 -8.73 -4.41 7.08
CA ILE A 167 -8.55 -4.47 5.62
C ILE A 167 -9.85 -4.82 4.88
N ARG A 168 -10.78 -5.50 5.56
CA ARG A 168 -12.11 -5.81 5.03
C ARG A 168 -13.03 -4.60 4.84
N VAL A 169 -12.62 -3.44 5.34
CA VAL A 169 -13.38 -2.20 5.26
C VAL A 169 -12.75 -1.31 4.18
N PRO A 170 -13.55 -0.79 3.24
CA PRO A 170 -13.03 0.09 2.19
C PRO A 170 -12.25 1.28 2.75
N ILE A 171 -11.15 1.65 2.08
CA ILE A 171 -10.30 2.79 2.49
C ILE A 171 -11.11 4.09 2.56
N LEU A 172 -12.02 4.30 1.61
CA LEU A 172 -12.90 5.46 1.56
C LEU A 172 -13.98 5.44 2.65
N GLY A 173 -14.16 4.32 3.34
CA GLY A 173 -15.33 4.08 4.19
C GLY A 173 -16.59 3.82 3.35
N THR A 174 -17.73 4.21 3.87
CA THR A 174 -19.04 4.12 3.21
C THR A 174 -19.77 5.44 3.30
N SER A 175 -20.77 5.69 2.44
CA SER A 175 -21.67 6.85 2.52
C SER A 175 -22.30 7.05 3.92
N ARG A 176 -22.43 5.98 4.70
CA ARG A 176 -22.93 6.06 6.07
C ARG A 176 -21.83 6.52 7.03
N THR A 177 -20.64 5.89 6.98
CA THR A 177 -19.58 6.17 7.98
C THR A 177 -18.96 7.56 7.81
N ILE A 178 -18.81 8.06 6.58
CA ILE A 178 -18.29 9.42 6.34
C ILE A 178 -19.18 10.51 6.90
N ARG A 179 -20.50 10.27 7.02
CA ARG A 179 -21.47 11.24 7.62
C ARG A 179 -21.32 11.40 9.13
N GLU A 180 -20.59 10.48 9.78
CA GLU A 180 -20.31 10.57 11.21
C GLU A 180 -19.05 11.41 11.50
N ILE A 181 -18.26 11.75 10.45
CA ILE A 181 -17.01 12.49 10.57
C ILE A 181 -17.27 13.94 10.93
N THR A 182 -16.59 14.43 11.97
CA THR A 182 -16.68 15.81 12.43
C THR A 182 -15.32 16.50 12.37
N PRO A 183 -15.28 17.86 12.32
CA PRO A 183 -14.03 18.60 12.39
C PRO A 183 -13.19 18.27 13.63
N GLN A 184 -13.84 17.90 14.75
CA GLN A 184 -13.12 17.52 15.97
C GLN A 184 -12.41 16.17 15.82
N MET A 185 -13.07 15.17 15.21
CA MET A 185 -12.45 13.86 14.95
C MET A 185 -11.24 14.00 14.01
N LEU A 186 -11.36 14.82 12.96
CA LEU A 186 -10.23 15.12 12.06
C LEU A 186 -9.06 15.77 12.80
N ARG A 187 -9.33 16.73 13.70
CA ARG A 187 -8.30 17.33 14.57
C ARG A 187 -7.64 16.31 15.48
N ASP A 188 -8.43 15.41 16.07
CA ASP A 188 -7.90 14.38 16.97
C ASP A 188 -7.00 13.39 16.21
N CYS A 189 -7.40 12.94 15.01
CA CYS A 189 -6.57 12.10 14.13
C CYS A 189 -5.29 12.83 13.69
N HIS A 190 -5.40 14.07 13.21
CA HIS A 190 -4.24 14.88 12.83
C HIS A 190 -3.27 15.04 13.99
N ARG A 191 -3.77 15.41 15.17
CA ARG A 191 -2.95 15.59 16.38
C ARG A 191 -2.27 14.29 16.82
N ALA A 192 -2.94 13.13 16.65
CA ALA A 192 -2.42 11.83 17.03
C ALA A 192 -1.29 11.35 16.11
N PHE A 193 -1.43 11.58 14.79
CA PHE A 193 -0.62 10.88 13.79
C PHE A 193 0.19 11.79 12.87
N TYR A 194 -0.23 13.05 12.64
CA TYR A 194 0.51 14.03 11.85
C TYR A 194 1.50 14.81 12.74
N THR A 195 2.26 14.04 13.49
CA THR A 195 3.30 14.56 14.40
C THR A 195 4.67 14.06 13.90
N PRO A 196 5.72 14.91 13.96
CA PRO A 196 7.03 14.60 13.39
C PRO A 196 7.56 13.21 13.76
N GLY A 197 7.36 12.78 15.02
CA GLY A 197 7.81 11.47 15.50
C GLY A 197 7.13 10.26 14.86
N ASN A 198 6.03 10.45 14.12
CA ASN A 198 5.26 9.44 13.41
C ASN A 198 5.37 9.59 11.87
N MET A 199 6.27 10.46 11.41
CA MET A 199 6.35 10.83 10.00
C MET A 199 7.76 10.69 9.43
N ILE A 200 7.85 10.58 8.12
CA ILE A 200 9.10 10.62 7.36
C ILE A 200 8.97 11.61 6.19
N LEU A 201 10.00 12.41 5.99
CA LEU A 201 10.21 13.21 4.78
C LEU A 201 11.26 12.50 3.92
N CYS A 202 10.87 12.01 2.75
CA CYS A 202 11.78 11.36 1.80
C CYS A 202 11.91 12.22 0.54
N VAL A 203 13.14 12.51 0.13
CA VAL A 203 13.43 13.32 -1.06
C VAL A 203 14.36 12.56 -2.00
N VAL A 204 14.02 12.53 -3.29
CA VAL A 204 14.86 12.00 -4.37
C VAL A 204 15.07 13.07 -5.42
N GLY A 205 16.33 13.40 -5.73
CA GLY A 205 16.65 14.43 -6.72
C GLY A 205 18.03 15.03 -6.56
N ASP A 206 18.35 15.98 -7.44
CA ASP A 206 19.58 16.79 -7.33
C ASP A 206 19.35 17.94 -6.32
N VAL A 207 19.52 17.61 -5.05
CA VAL A 207 19.31 18.49 -3.89
C VAL A 207 20.43 18.32 -2.87
N ASP A 208 20.68 19.37 -2.08
CA ASP A 208 21.58 19.30 -0.92
C ASP A 208 20.84 18.64 0.25
N PRO A 209 21.30 17.47 0.76
CA PRO A 209 20.65 16.77 1.87
C PRO A 209 20.56 17.60 3.15
N ASP A 210 21.63 18.32 3.50
CA ASP A 210 21.64 19.13 4.74
C ASP A 210 20.64 20.29 4.62
N ARG A 211 20.49 20.88 3.43
CA ARG A 211 19.49 21.92 3.19
C ARG A 211 18.06 21.44 3.33
N VAL A 212 17.76 20.21 2.88
CA VAL A 212 16.43 19.58 3.08
C VAL A 212 16.13 19.43 4.57
N ALA A 213 17.10 18.94 5.34
CA ALA A 213 16.93 18.77 6.80
C ALA A 213 16.75 20.12 7.51
N GLU A 214 17.50 21.16 7.11
CA GLU A 214 17.36 22.52 7.63
C GLU A 214 15.95 23.09 7.38
N ILE A 215 15.43 22.96 6.14
CA ILE A 215 14.09 23.42 5.80
C ILE A 215 13.05 22.70 6.66
N ALA A 216 13.15 21.38 6.83
CA ALA A 216 12.22 20.62 7.67
C ALA A 216 12.29 21.07 9.14
N ALA A 217 13.48 21.31 9.68
CA ALA A 217 13.66 21.81 11.04
C ALA A 217 13.13 23.26 11.22
N GLU A 218 13.37 24.14 10.25
CA GLU A 218 12.85 25.52 10.25
C GLU A 218 11.31 25.53 10.26
N MET A 219 10.65 24.67 9.47
CA MET A 219 9.21 24.64 9.30
C MET A 219 8.47 24.00 10.48
N LEU A 220 9.04 22.96 11.07
CA LEU A 220 8.37 22.14 12.09
C LEU A 220 8.82 22.45 13.54
N GLY A 221 9.92 23.19 13.68
CA GLY A 221 10.53 23.46 15.00
C GLY A 221 11.14 22.21 15.62
N SER A 222 11.61 22.37 16.87
CA SER A 222 12.31 21.29 17.62
C SER A 222 11.43 20.56 18.63
N GLU A 223 10.17 21.00 18.84
CA GLU A 223 9.30 20.43 19.86
C GLU A 223 8.81 19.04 19.45
N ALA A 224 9.17 18.03 20.25
CA ALA A 224 8.64 16.68 20.09
C ALA A 224 7.22 16.59 20.68
N ARG A 225 6.31 15.96 19.93
CA ARG A 225 4.93 15.72 20.35
C ARG A 225 4.69 14.24 20.57
N SER A 226 3.74 13.91 21.44
CA SER A 226 3.32 12.53 21.67
C SER A 226 2.59 11.99 20.45
N VAL A 227 2.95 10.77 20.03
CA VAL A 227 2.26 10.03 18.98
C VAL A 227 1.05 9.31 19.59
N GLY A 228 -0.07 9.30 18.87
CA GLY A 228 -1.23 8.48 19.22
C GLY A 228 -0.86 7.00 19.19
N ARG A 229 -1.33 6.23 20.18
CA ARG A 229 -1.08 4.79 20.20
C ARG A 229 -2.20 4.05 19.47
N LYS A 230 -1.90 3.42 18.37
CA LYS A 230 -2.81 2.56 17.61
C LYS A 230 -3.28 1.40 18.50
N LEU A 231 -4.56 1.11 18.46
CA LEU A 231 -5.16 -0.04 19.12
C LEU A 231 -5.49 -1.08 18.04
N ARG A 232 -5.26 -2.35 18.36
CA ARG A 232 -5.56 -3.48 17.50
C ARG A 232 -6.43 -4.45 18.29
N PRO A 233 -7.75 -4.17 18.38
CA PRO A 233 -8.65 -4.95 19.22
C PRO A 233 -9.00 -6.32 18.64
N TRP A 234 -8.58 -6.62 17.40
CA TRP A 234 -8.93 -7.85 16.71
C TRP A 234 -7.96 -9.00 16.97
N GLN A 235 -8.50 -10.20 16.93
CA GLN A 235 -7.75 -11.47 16.89
C GLN A 235 -8.16 -12.22 15.63
N GLU A 236 -7.45 -11.99 14.55
CA GLU A 236 -7.78 -12.55 13.24
C GLU A 236 -7.53 -14.06 13.20
N PRO A 237 -8.57 -14.90 12.97
CA PRO A 237 -8.37 -16.33 12.79
C PRO A 237 -7.67 -16.62 11.46
N MET A 238 -6.90 -17.71 11.40
CA MET A 238 -6.18 -18.07 10.16
C MET A 238 -7.10 -18.64 9.08
N ASP A 239 -8.25 -19.21 9.45
CA ASP A 239 -9.22 -19.69 8.47
C ASP A 239 -9.99 -18.53 7.85
N SER A 240 -10.26 -18.61 6.53
CA SER A 240 -11.18 -17.71 5.82
C SER A 240 -12.63 -17.90 6.30
N SER A 241 -13.57 -17.10 5.81
CA SER A 241 -15.00 -17.30 6.08
C SER A 241 -15.54 -18.60 5.48
N GLY A 242 -14.88 -19.12 4.43
CA GLY A 242 -15.35 -20.24 3.62
C GLY A 242 -16.37 -19.82 2.55
N GLU A 243 -16.60 -18.52 2.38
CA GLU A 243 -17.51 -17.97 1.38
C GLU A 243 -16.74 -17.54 0.12
N ASP A 244 -17.32 -17.84 -1.05
CA ASP A 244 -16.85 -17.39 -2.36
C ASP A 244 -17.87 -16.36 -2.91
N PRO A 245 -17.66 -15.06 -2.65
CA PRO A 245 -18.61 -14.03 -3.07
C PRO A 245 -18.63 -13.87 -4.59
N THR A 246 -19.85 -13.75 -5.11
CA THR A 246 -20.09 -13.46 -6.54
C THR A 246 -21.04 -12.29 -6.69
N MET A 247 -20.79 -11.44 -7.69
CA MET A 247 -21.72 -10.36 -8.06
C MET A 247 -21.73 -10.16 -9.56
N ALA A 248 -22.71 -9.41 -10.07
CA ALA A 248 -22.80 -9.05 -11.49
C ALA A 248 -22.57 -7.56 -11.67
N MET A 249 -21.72 -7.20 -12.65
CA MET A 249 -21.42 -5.81 -13.02
C MET A 249 -21.28 -5.69 -14.55
N GLU A 250 -21.16 -4.47 -15.07
CA GLU A 250 -20.89 -4.22 -16.49
C GLU A 250 -19.44 -4.54 -16.85
N VAL A 251 -19.17 -5.81 -17.04
CA VAL A 251 -17.87 -6.34 -17.50
C VAL A 251 -18.05 -7.22 -18.74
N ALA A 252 -17.03 -7.30 -19.58
CA ALA A 252 -17.08 -8.11 -20.81
C ALA A 252 -16.91 -9.61 -20.54
N MET A 253 -16.10 -9.94 -19.52
CA MET A 253 -15.79 -11.31 -19.10
C MET A 253 -15.83 -11.37 -17.55
N PRO A 254 -16.03 -12.56 -16.97
CA PRO A 254 -15.89 -12.71 -15.54
C PRO A 254 -14.46 -12.41 -15.09
N THR A 255 -14.32 -11.44 -14.18
CA THR A 255 -13.07 -11.11 -13.51
C THR A 255 -13.04 -11.75 -12.14
N PHE A 256 -11.93 -12.37 -11.77
CA PHE A 256 -11.78 -13.02 -10.48
C PHE A 256 -10.55 -12.57 -9.71
N GLN A 257 -10.63 -12.68 -8.40
CA GLN A 257 -9.47 -12.68 -7.50
C GLN A 257 -9.55 -13.85 -6.53
N LEU A 258 -8.44 -14.54 -6.40
CA LEU A 258 -8.25 -15.66 -5.49
C LEU A 258 -7.16 -15.29 -4.49
N GLY A 259 -7.44 -15.43 -3.20
CA GLY A 259 -6.49 -15.12 -2.14
C GLY A 259 -6.33 -16.26 -1.16
N PHE A 260 -5.12 -16.34 -0.59
CA PHE A 260 -4.77 -17.25 0.50
C PHE A 260 -4.25 -16.43 1.67
N LYS A 261 -4.89 -16.57 2.84
CA LYS A 261 -4.44 -15.89 4.06
C LYS A 261 -3.11 -16.45 4.53
N CYS A 262 -2.15 -15.57 4.74
CA CYS A 262 -0.83 -15.89 5.29
C CYS A 262 -0.78 -15.58 6.79
N GLU A 263 0.30 -16.01 7.44
CA GLU A 263 0.64 -15.54 8.78
C GLU A 263 0.73 -14.00 8.78
N PRO A 264 0.40 -13.35 9.91
CA PRO A 264 0.48 -11.89 10.01
C PRO A 264 1.82 -11.34 9.55
N SER A 265 1.81 -10.15 8.97
CA SER A 265 3.03 -9.46 8.57
C SER A 265 3.96 -9.27 9.78
N GLN A 266 5.25 -9.44 9.53
CA GLN A 266 6.31 -9.27 10.52
C GLN A 266 6.81 -7.82 10.53
N THR A 267 7.79 -7.52 11.37
CA THR A 267 8.47 -6.22 11.43
C THR A 267 9.98 -6.39 11.23
N GLY A 268 10.68 -5.29 10.90
CA GLY A 268 12.12 -5.30 10.71
C GLY A 268 12.57 -6.20 9.57
N ALA A 269 13.67 -6.89 9.76
CA ALA A 269 14.26 -7.78 8.76
C ALA A 269 13.35 -8.99 8.42
N ASP A 270 12.55 -9.45 9.37
CA ASP A 270 11.64 -10.59 9.17
C ASP A 270 10.49 -10.22 8.24
N ALA A 271 10.02 -8.96 8.25
CA ALA A 271 9.01 -8.47 7.31
C ALA A 271 9.49 -8.59 5.86
N ILE A 272 10.72 -8.14 5.61
CA ILE A 272 11.29 -8.18 4.26
C ILE A 272 11.56 -9.60 3.82
N ARG A 273 12.01 -10.47 4.74
CA ARG A 273 12.20 -11.88 4.44
C ARG A 273 10.86 -12.55 4.07
N GLN A 274 9.80 -12.27 4.82
CA GLN A 274 8.44 -12.76 4.52
C GLN A 274 7.97 -12.26 3.16
N GLU A 275 8.17 -10.98 2.84
CA GLU A 275 7.82 -10.40 1.54
C GLU A 275 8.59 -11.08 0.40
N VAL A 276 9.91 -11.22 0.51
CA VAL A 276 10.74 -11.86 -0.53
C VAL A 276 10.33 -13.33 -0.73
N ILE A 277 10.05 -14.07 0.36
CA ILE A 277 9.58 -15.45 0.26
C ILE A 277 8.19 -15.49 -0.41
N GLY A 278 7.28 -14.61 -0.03
CA GLY A 278 5.94 -14.50 -0.62
C GLY A 278 5.99 -14.14 -2.10
N ASP A 279 6.80 -13.17 -2.50
CA ASP A 279 6.99 -12.77 -3.90
C ASP A 279 7.56 -13.92 -4.74
N LEU A 280 8.54 -14.65 -4.22
CA LEU A 280 9.12 -15.81 -4.91
C LEU A 280 8.12 -16.99 -4.98
N ALA A 281 7.28 -17.17 -3.96
CA ALA A 281 6.20 -18.16 -3.98
C ALA A 281 5.12 -17.78 -5.02
N ALA A 282 4.76 -16.49 -5.12
CA ALA A 282 3.88 -16.00 -6.16
C ALA A 282 4.46 -16.22 -7.57
N GLU A 283 5.74 -15.91 -7.77
CA GLU A 283 6.43 -16.15 -9.04
C GLU A 283 6.47 -17.64 -9.40
N ALA A 284 6.67 -18.53 -8.41
CA ALA A 284 6.71 -19.97 -8.63
C ALA A 284 5.35 -20.56 -9.04
N LEU A 285 4.24 -19.95 -8.57
CA LEU A 285 2.89 -20.38 -8.92
C LEU A 285 2.35 -19.63 -10.15
N PHE A 286 2.43 -18.31 -10.17
CA PHE A 286 1.68 -17.43 -11.06
C PHE A 286 2.54 -16.77 -12.12
N GLY A 287 3.87 -16.87 -12.03
CA GLY A 287 4.78 -16.28 -13.02
C GLY A 287 4.58 -16.88 -14.41
N GLU A 288 4.68 -16.08 -15.46
CA GLU A 288 4.45 -16.48 -16.87
C GLU A 288 5.28 -17.69 -17.34
N SER A 289 6.39 -17.98 -16.67
CA SER A 289 7.25 -19.14 -16.95
C SER A 289 7.02 -20.33 -16.01
N SER A 290 6.02 -20.25 -15.10
CA SER A 290 5.68 -21.37 -14.24
C SER A 290 4.93 -22.47 -15.00
N GLU A 291 5.08 -23.70 -14.52
CA GLU A 291 4.39 -24.85 -15.10
C GLU A 291 2.85 -24.65 -15.07
N LEU A 292 2.35 -24.08 -13.98
CA LEU A 292 0.93 -23.80 -13.81
C LEU A 292 0.42 -22.77 -14.85
N TYR A 293 1.11 -21.63 -14.97
CA TYR A 293 0.72 -20.58 -15.91
C TYR A 293 0.67 -21.14 -17.35
N LEU A 294 1.74 -21.80 -17.78
CA LEU A 294 1.83 -22.36 -19.13
C LEU A 294 0.69 -23.34 -19.41
N LYS A 295 0.39 -24.22 -18.45
CA LYS A 295 -0.71 -25.18 -18.58
C LYS A 295 -2.06 -24.49 -18.70
N LEU A 296 -2.37 -23.56 -17.78
CA LEU A 296 -3.65 -22.86 -17.80
C LEU A 296 -3.84 -21.99 -19.05
N TYR A 297 -2.75 -21.38 -19.54
CA TYR A 297 -2.75 -20.59 -20.78
C TYR A 297 -2.99 -21.48 -22.02
N GLU A 298 -2.31 -22.63 -22.12
CA GLU A 298 -2.51 -23.61 -23.20
C GLU A 298 -3.93 -24.20 -23.22
N GLU A 299 -4.54 -24.38 -22.03
CA GLU A 299 -5.92 -24.84 -21.87
C GLU A 299 -6.96 -23.73 -22.15
N GLY A 300 -6.51 -22.47 -22.31
CA GLY A 300 -7.38 -21.32 -22.54
C GLY A 300 -8.20 -20.90 -21.32
N LEU A 301 -7.78 -21.31 -20.11
CA LEU A 301 -8.42 -20.95 -18.84
C LEU A 301 -8.03 -19.57 -18.35
N ILE A 302 -6.85 -19.09 -18.77
CA ILE A 302 -6.33 -17.75 -18.47
C ILE A 302 -5.79 -17.10 -19.74
N ASP A 303 -5.63 -15.79 -19.68
CA ASP A 303 -4.94 -15.00 -20.69
C ASP A 303 -3.80 -14.15 -20.06
N SER A 304 -3.34 -13.13 -20.75
CA SER A 304 -2.26 -12.25 -20.27
C SER A 304 -2.65 -11.32 -19.11
N SER A 305 -3.93 -11.27 -18.74
CA SER A 305 -4.41 -10.54 -17.55
C SER A 305 -4.09 -11.28 -16.24
N PHE A 306 -3.87 -12.62 -16.33
CA PHE A 306 -3.59 -13.43 -15.17
C PHE A 306 -2.21 -13.13 -14.55
N GLY A 307 -2.21 -12.88 -13.26
CA GLY A 307 -1.00 -12.66 -12.48
C GLY A 307 -1.28 -12.74 -10.99
N GLY A 308 -0.23 -12.67 -10.21
CA GLY A 308 -0.38 -12.70 -8.76
C GLY A 308 0.82 -12.13 -8.03
N GLY A 309 0.68 -11.93 -6.72
CA GLY A 309 1.68 -11.34 -5.87
C GLY A 309 1.46 -11.67 -4.40
N PHE A 310 2.34 -11.12 -3.58
CA PHE A 310 2.26 -11.21 -2.12
C PHE A 310 2.04 -9.81 -1.56
N GLU A 311 1.00 -9.65 -0.75
CA GLU A 311 0.62 -8.38 -0.15
C GLU A 311 0.76 -8.44 1.36
N THR A 312 1.30 -7.35 1.92
CA THR A 312 1.37 -7.13 3.37
C THR A 312 0.82 -5.77 3.74
N VAL A 313 0.03 -5.75 4.80
CA VAL A 313 -0.43 -4.54 5.48
C VAL A 313 -0.26 -4.80 6.98
N ASP A 314 -0.15 -3.77 7.78
CA ASP A 314 0.05 -3.88 9.22
C ASP A 314 -0.87 -4.94 9.89
N GLY A 315 -0.27 -6.06 10.31
CA GLY A 315 -0.96 -7.21 10.92
C GLY A 315 -1.68 -8.15 9.95
N MET A 316 -1.50 -8.00 8.64
CA MET A 316 -2.07 -8.87 7.61
C MET A 316 -1.01 -9.27 6.58
N ALA A 317 -1.14 -10.46 6.01
CA ALA A 317 -0.42 -10.88 4.82
C ALA A 317 -1.28 -11.86 4.00
N MET A 318 -1.18 -11.77 2.67
CA MET A 318 -1.88 -12.68 1.76
C MET A 318 -1.10 -12.92 0.46
N LEU A 319 -1.23 -14.14 -0.05
CA LEU A 319 -0.84 -14.50 -1.41
C LEU A 319 -2.09 -14.40 -2.27
N LEU A 320 -2.04 -13.69 -3.38
CA LEU A 320 -3.20 -13.47 -4.24
C LEU A 320 -2.86 -13.62 -5.71
N CYS A 321 -3.85 -14.00 -6.52
CA CYS A 321 -3.82 -13.90 -7.97
C CYS A 321 -5.17 -13.40 -8.51
N SER A 322 -5.13 -12.83 -9.70
CA SER A 322 -6.30 -12.28 -10.39
C SER A 322 -6.20 -12.50 -11.89
N GLY A 323 -7.31 -12.35 -12.58
CA GLY A 323 -7.39 -12.41 -14.03
C GLY A 323 -8.84 -12.54 -14.50
N ASP A 324 -9.00 -12.70 -15.79
CA ASP A 324 -10.29 -12.94 -16.43
C ASP A 324 -10.45 -14.42 -16.79
N SER A 325 -11.56 -15.02 -16.39
CA SER A 325 -11.83 -16.43 -16.69
C SER A 325 -13.30 -16.80 -16.52
N TYR A 326 -13.81 -17.66 -17.39
CA TYR A 326 -15.13 -18.28 -17.22
C TYR A 326 -15.15 -19.46 -16.23
N ASP A 327 -13.97 -19.92 -15.78
CA ASP A 327 -13.85 -21.06 -14.86
C ASP A 327 -12.77 -20.84 -13.79
N ALA A 328 -12.94 -19.83 -12.98
CA ALA A 328 -12.06 -19.53 -11.84
C ALA A 328 -11.99 -20.66 -10.79
N GLY A 329 -13.04 -21.49 -10.72
CA GLY A 329 -13.06 -22.68 -9.85
C GLY A 329 -11.99 -23.70 -10.24
N THR A 330 -11.90 -24.04 -11.54
CA THR A 330 -10.85 -24.94 -12.04
C THR A 330 -9.45 -24.35 -11.85
N ILE A 331 -9.27 -23.02 -11.99
CA ILE A 331 -8.00 -22.36 -11.71
C ILE A 331 -7.61 -22.54 -10.24
N ARG A 332 -8.54 -22.35 -9.28
CA ARG A 332 -8.28 -22.57 -7.85
C ARG A 332 -7.78 -24.00 -7.58
N GLU A 333 -8.48 -25.00 -8.11
CA GLU A 333 -8.09 -26.42 -7.93
C GLU A 333 -6.70 -26.72 -8.53
N ALA A 334 -6.38 -26.12 -9.67
CA ALA A 334 -5.07 -26.23 -10.29
C ALA A 334 -3.97 -25.61 -9.43
N ILE A 335 -4.21 -24.43 -8.84
CA ILE A 335 -3.28 -23.76 -7.93
C ILE A 335 -3.01 -24.61 -6.68
N LEU A 336 -4.06 -25.12 -6.04
CA LEU A 336 -3.94 -26.01 -4.87
C LEU A 336 -3.13 -27.26 -5.21
N SER A 337 -3.40 -27.86 -6.36
CA SER A 337 -2.69 -29.04 -6.86
C SER A 337 -1.21 -28.77 -7.14
N GLN A 338 -0.91 -27.65 -7.79
CA GLN A 338 0.48 -27.26 -8.11
C GLN A 338 1.28 -26.93 -6.85
N ALA A 339 0.68 -26.21 -5.90
CA ALA A 339 1.32 -25.95 -4.61
C ALA A 339 1.62 -27.26 -3.87
N ALA A 340 0.67 -28.20 -3.81
CA ALA A 340 0.88 -29.52 -3.23
C ALA A 340 1.98 -30.33 -3.94
N LYS A 341 2.11 -30.17 -5.26
CA LYS A 341 3.22 -30.76 -6.04
C LYS A 341 4.56 -30.17 -5.62
N ILE A 342 4.68 -28.83 -5.57
CA ILE A 342 5.90 -28.15 -5.14
C ILE A 342 6.29 -28.56 -3.70
N VAL A 343 5.31 -28.63 -2.80
CA VAL A 343 5.54 -29.06 -1.40
C VAL A 343 6.12 -30.48 -1.34
N ARG A 344 5.67 -31.39 -2.20
CA ARG A 344 6.09 -32.80 -2.22
C ARG A 344 7.43 -32.99 -2.93
N GLU A 345 7.65 -32.30 -4.03
CA GLU A 345 8.77 -32.58 -4.97
C GLU A 345 9.89 -31.53 -4.85
N GLY A 346 9.61 -30.37 -4.26
CA GLY A 346 10.51 -29.22 -4.22
C GLY A 346 10.46 -28.41 -5.51
N LEU A 347 11.26 -27.35 -5.56
CA LEU A 347 11.53 -26.54 -6.74
C LEU A 347 12.83 -27.00 -7.39
N ASP A 348 12.92 -27.01 -8.71
CA ASP A 348 14.19 -27.17 -9.39
C ASP A 348 15.12 -26.01 -9.01
N GLU A 349 16.35 -26.33 -8.64
CA GLU A 349 17.29 -25.33 -8.12
C GLU A 349 17.71 -24.32 -9.20
N ALA A 350 17.80 -24.70 -10.46
CA ALA A 350 18.13 -23.80 -11.55
C ALA A 350 16.98 -22.82 -11.81
N ASP A 351 15.73 -23.29 -11.77
CA ASP A 351 14.54 -22.47 -11.88
C ASP A 351 14.39 -21.52 -10.70
N PHE A 352 14.58 -21.99 -9.48
CA PHE A 352 14.61 -21.14 -8.28
C PHE A 352 15.64 -20.02 -8.40
N LEU A 353 16.86 -20.32 -8.78
CA LEU A 353 17.91 -19.32 -8.94
C LEU A 353 17.60 -18.32 -10.06
N ARG A 354 16.95 -18.78 -11.13
CA ARG A 354 16.49 -17.91 -12.22
C ARG A 354 15.40 -16.94 -11.74
N MET A 355 14.38 -17.43 -11.07
CA MET A 355 13.30 -16.62 -10.49
C MET A 355 13.84 -15.58 -9.50
N LYS A 356 14.70 -16.01 -8.58
CA LYS A 356 15.35 -15.16 -7.58
C LYS A 356 16.15 -14.02 -8.22
N ARG A 357 16.93 -14.32 -9.28
CA ARG A 357 17.70 -13.30 -10.04
C ARG A 357 16.76 -12.34 -10.79
N SER A 358 15.68 -12.86 -11.37
CA SER A 358 14.69 -12.05 -12.07
C SER A 358 13.97 -11.09 -11.12
N ALA A 359 13.51 -11.57 -9.98
CA ALA A 359 12.83 -10.77 -8.97
C ALA A 359 13.76 -9.68 -8.40
N LEU A 360 14.99 -10.04 -8.04
CA LEU A 360 16.01 -9.07 -7.60
C LEU A 360 16.30 -8.04 -8.69
N GLY A 361 16.45 -8.46 -9.95
CA GLY A 361 16.70 -7.56 -11.07
C GLY A 361 15.57 -6.59 -11.34
N ARG A 362 14.31 -7.01 -11.21
CA ARG A 362 13.13 -6.13 -11.28
C ARG A 362 13.20 -5.08 -10.17
N ARG A 363 13.44 -5.50 -8.94
CA ARG A 363 13.50 -4.60 -7.77
C ARG A 363 14.65 -3.59 -7.84
N ILE A 364 15.81 -3.98 -8.40
CA ILE A 364 16.91 -3.05 -8.67
C ILE A 364 16.51 -2.02 -9.72
N ARG A 365 15.85 -2.44 -10.80
CA ARG A 365 15.37 -1.54 -11.86
C ARG A 365 14.32 -0.53 -11.35
N ASP A 366 13.51 -0.92 -10.36
CA ASP A 366 12.53 -0.02 -9.74
C ASP A 366 13.18 1.19 -9.04
N LEU A 367 14.50 1.13 -8.73
CA LEU A 367 15.25 2.27 -8.20
C LEU A 367 15.44 3.40 -9.21
N ASP A 368 15.25 3.15 -10.50
CA ASP A 368 15.23 4.20 -11.53
C ASP A 368 13.99 5.11 -11.40
N SER A 369 12.93 4.62 -10.77
CA SER A 369 11.74 5.41 -10.45
C SER A 369 11.90 6.16 -9.13
N PHE A 370 11.82 7.49 -9.20
CA PHE A 370 11.85 8.34 -8.00
C PHE A 370 10.66 8.06 -7.08
N ASP A 371 9.49 7.83 -7.67
CA ASP A 371 8.26 7.52 -6.95
C ASP A 371 8.38 6.19 -6.20
N SER A 372 8.79 5.11 -6.89
CA SER A 372 9.01 3.80 -6.27
C SER A 372 10.07 3.87 -5.17
N THR A 373 11.15 4.64 -5.38
CA THR A 373 12.22 4.80 -4.39
C THR A 373 11.70 5.52 -3.14
N CYS A 374 10.99 6.65 -3.27
CA CYS A 374 10.40 7.36 -2.15
C CYS A 374 9.38 6.48 -1.40
N PHE A 375 8.44 5.88 -2.13
CA PHE A 375 7.41 5.02 -1.56
C PHE A 375 8.03 3.88 -0.72
N ARG A 376 8.98 3.15 -1.31
CA ARG A 376 9.65 2.01 -0.64
C ARG A 376 10.43 2.45 0.60
N ILE A 377 11.21 3.54 0.52
CA ILE A 377 11.94 4.04 1.68
C ILE A 377 10.99 4.40 2.82
N CYS A 378 9.85 5.04 2.52
CA CYS A 378 8.86 5.42 3.53
C CYS A 378 8.17 4.18 4.14
N ALA A 379 7.66 3.26 3.32
CA ALA A 379 6.98 2.05 3.79
C ALA A 379 7.91 1.18 4.66
N TYR A 380 9.15 0.97 4.22
CA TYR A 380 10.11 0.17 4.98
C TYR A 380 10.65 0.88 6.23
N HIS A 381 10.62 2.23 6.23
CA HIS A 381 10.94 2.97 7.45
C HIS A 381 9.95 2.65 8.58
N PHE A 382 8.66 2.57 8.28
CA PHE A 382 7.63 2.22 9.27
C PHE A 382 7.69 0.75 9.70
N SER A 383 8.26 -0.11 8.88
CA SER A 383 8.57 -1.50 9.23
C SER A 383 9.94 -1.69 9.92
N ASP A 384 10.63 -0.58 10.28
CA ASP A 384 11.97 -0.57 10.90
C ASP A 384 13.03 -1.33 10.09
N PHE A 385 13.00 -1.15 8.77
CA PHE A 385 13.98 -1.74 7.86
C PHE A 385 14.63 -0.70 6.96
N ASP A 386 15.91 -0.90 6.65
CA ASP A 386 16.64 -0.10 5.67
C ASP A 386 16.44 -0.70 4.28
N TYR A 387 15.61 -0.04 3.47
CA TYR A 387 15.19 -0.53 2.14
C TYR A 387 16.36 -0.98 1.27
N PHE A 388 17.43 -0.23 1.18
CA PHE A 388 18.55 -0.55 0.30
C PHE A 388 19.35 -1.82 0.72
N ARG A 389 18.98 -2.46 1.82
CA ARG A 389 19.52 -3.78 2.21
C ARG A 389 18.74 -4.96 1.63
N PHE A 390 17.71 -4.74 0.84
CA PHE A 390 16.92 -5.83 0.24
C PHE A 390 17.79 -6.86 -0.54
N PRO A 391 18.91 -6.51 -1.24
CA PRO A 391 19.69 -7.51 -1.96
C PRO A 391 20.25 -8.60 -1.05
N SER A 392 20.66 -8.26 0.18
CA SER A 392 21.17 -9.25 1.13
C SER A 392 20.09 -10.27 1.53
N VAL A 393 18.83 -9.81 1.67
CA VAL A 393 17.70 -10.71 1.98
C VAL A 393 17.47 -11.70 0.84
N TYR A 394 17.47 -11.20 -0.42
CA TYR A 394 17.38 -12.09 -1.59
C TYR A 394 18.52 -13.13 -1.63
N GLN A 395 19.75 -12.76 -1.27
CA GLN A 395 20.87 -13.70 -1.26
C GLN A 395 20.65 -14.84 -0.27
N GLU A 396 20.08 -14.57 0.88
CA GLU A 396 19.91 -15.53 1.99
C GLU A 396 18.75 -16.51 1.80
N VAL A 397 17.68 -16.13 1.09
CA VAL A 397 16.47 -16.97 0.89
C VAL A 397 16.83 -18.22 0.09
N GLN A 398 16.36 -19.39 0.55
CA GLN A 398 16.58 -20.72 -0.03
C GLN A 398 15.28 -21.29 -0.62
N SER A 399 15.39 -22.22 -1.59
CA SER A 399 14.24 -22.87 -2.25
C SER A 399 13.34 -23.63 -1.27
N GLY A 400 13.91 -24.23 -0.24
CA GLY A 400 13.16 -24.91 0.82
C GLY A 400 12.21 -24.02 1.61
N GLU A 401 12.51 -22.73 1.74
CA GLU A 401 11.63 -21.77 2.43
C GLU A 401 10.35 -21.47 1.62
N ILE A 402 10.48 -21.44 0.27
CA ILE A 402 9.33 -21.30 -0.61
C ILE A 402 8.43 -22.52 -0.50
N GLN A 403 9.02 -23.72 -0.49
CA GLN A 403 8.31 -24.98 -0.31
C GLN A 403 7.56 -25.03 1.02
N GLU A 404 8.19 -24.62 2.10
CA GLU A 404 7.58 -24.55 3.44
C GLU A 404 6.45 -23.52 3.48
N PHE A 405 6.68 -22.33 2.91
CA PHE A 405 5.69 -21.25 2.82
C PHE A 405 4.43 -21.72 2.08
N LEU A 406 4.57 -22.32 0.89
CA LEU A 406 3.44 -22.83 0.11
C LEU A 406 2.66 -23.90 0.87
N GLY A 407 3.35 -24.77 1.59
CA GLY A 407 2.70 -25.83 2.40
C GLY A 407 1.88 -25.28 3.57
N ARG A 408 2.25 -24.13 4.12
CA ARG A 408 1.49 -23.48 5.20
C ARG A 408 0.35 -22.61 4.68
N VAL A 409 0.55 -21.93 3.55
CA VAL A 409 -0.33 -20.86 3.07
C VAL A 409 -1.37 -21.36 2.08
N VAL A 410 -0.96 -22.13 1.07
CA VAL A 410 -1.87 -22.53 -0.01
C VAL A 410 -2.72 -23.75 0.41
N GLN A 411 -3.74 -23.45 1.20
CA GLN A 411 -4.67 -24.44 1.78
C GLN A 411 -6.13 -24.00 1.59
N GLN A 412 -7.02 -24.97 1.39
CA GLN A 412 -8.45 -24.73 1.13
C GLN A 412 -9.13 -23.91 2.24
N ASN A 413 -8.81 -24.15 3.50
CA ASN A 413 -9.41 -23.42 4.63
C ASN A 413 -8.89 -22.00 4.81
N ARG A 414 -7.83 -21.62 4.11
CA ARG A 414 -7.26 -20.27 4.10
C ARG A 414 -7.58 -19.48 2.83
N CYS A 415 -8.38 -20.05 1.95
CA CYS A 415 -8.66 -19.56 0.60
C CYS A 415 -10.04 -18.89 0.55
N ALA A 416 -10.15 -17.87 -0.30
CA ALA A 416 -11.42 -17.32 -0.78
C ALA A 416 -11.27 -16.95 -2.26
N LEU A 417 -12.38 -17.08 -3.00
CA LEU A 417 -12.48 -16.75 -4.41
C LEU A 417 -13.59 -15.72 -4.61
N SER A 418 -13.26 -14.54 -5.10
CA SER A 418 -14.21 -13.50 -5.45
C SER A 418 -14.37 -13.42 -6.97
N ILE A 419 -15.62 -13.31 -7.45
CA ILE A 419 -15.92 -13.24 -8.88
C ILE A 419 -16.90 -12.11 -9.18
N VAL A 420 -16.56 -11.28 -10.15
CA VAL A 420 -17.47 -10.31 -10.78
C VAL A 420 -17.84 -10.85 -12.15
N ASN A 421 -19.11 -11.17 -12.33
CA ASN A 421 -19.66 -11.71 -13.57
C ASN A 421 -20.27 -10.61 -14.45
N PRO A 422 -20.32 -10.79 -15.78
CA PRO A 422 -21.13 -9.94 -16.64
C PRO A 422 -22.60 -9.93 -16.22
N ILE A 423 -23.25 -8.77 -16.32
CA ILE A 423 -24.71 -8.70 -16.23
C ILE A 423 -25.30 -9.52 -17.36
N GLN A 424 -26.12 -10.53 -17.05
CA GLN A 424 -26.86 -11.26 -18.06
C GLN A 424 -27.97 -10.34 -18.60
N GLU A 425 -27.88 -9.95 -19.85
CA GLU A 425 -29.03 -9.37 -20.54
C GLU A 425 -30.16 -10.42 -20.51
N GLU A 426 -31.28 -10.11 -19.84
CA GLU A 426 -32.50 -10.89 -20.02
C GLU A 426 -32.80 -10.89 -21.54
N SER A 427 -32.63 -12.02 -22.18
CA SER A 427 -33.08 -12.18 -23.56
C SER A 427 -34.59 -11.95 -23.55
N GLU A 428 -35.03 -10.72 -23.91
CA GLU A 428 -36.41 -10.49 -24.29
C GLU A 428 -36.71 -11.44 -25.42
N HIS A 429 -37.40 -12.51 -25.12
CA HIS A 429 -38.05 -13.33 -26.12
C HIS A 429 -39.11 -12.45 -26.76
N VAL A 430 -38.73 -11.75 -27.83
CA VAL A 430 -39.68 -11.17 -28.77
C VAL A 430 -40.32 -12.34 -29.49
N TYR A 431 -41.56 -12.64 -29.09
CA TYR A 431 -42.46 -13.51 -29.83
C TYR A 431 -43.07 -12.74 -31.00
#